data_c138cc312a7cbb24a59f2b49f60321dd
#
_entry.id   c138cc312a7cbb24a59f2b49f60321dd
#
_cell.length_a   1.000
_cell.length_b   1.000
_cell.length_c   1.000
_cell.angle_alpha   90.00
_cell.angle_beta   90.00
_cell.angle_gamma   90.00
#
_symmetry.space_group_name_H-M   'P 1'
#
loop_
_entity.id
_entity.type
_entity.pdbx_description
1 polymer ?
#
loop_
_entity_poly.entity_id
_entity_poly.type
_entity_poly.pdbx_seq_one_letter_code
_entity_poly.pdbx_strand_id
1 'polypeptide(L)'
;MALPVPASAQYFGRNKVQYESFDFRILPTPRFNIHYYPEMGEAVEDAARMGERWYERFARLFQHEFAEAKPLILYADHPDFQQTNTLSGRISEGTGGVTESLKNRVIMPLGSSYGDTDHVLGHELVHAFQYDIAQSRSGTGIRGLSMLPLWLVEGMAEYLSVGREDPLTAMWMRDAIRRDDLPTIQQMTNGVRFFPYRFGQALWAYIGGRYGDDAVVDIYRRALRVGWEPAIRQVLGTTSDSLSTDWRDAIADEYLPLMAGRQAPGEVGALLLAPETGSGEQNVSPSVSPDGRYVAFLSEKDLFSIDLFIADARTGEIVRKLVSANSDPHFDALRFIDSAGDWSPDGERFVFVVTAEGDSELSIVEVESGDIQEKIDLPGVGSITSPTWSPDGRWIAFSGNEGGISDIYMYDVQEGDIVQVTDDKYADLQPAWSPDGRTLAFTSDRGPYTDFEKLVFGKPQLSFVDVDTREVRTLDLFGDVKHINPQFAPDGRSVYFVSDQDGFSDIYQYTFANEEVRRITRLATGVSGIPGMSPAISVAEEAGNILFRVFDERQFHIYSLAAGEADAEGVAV
;
A
#
# COMPACT_ATOMS: atom_id res chain seq x y z
N MET A 1 21.27 52.14 -30.30
CA MET A 1 20.13 51.60 -29.50
C MET A 1 20.37 50.10 -29.38
N ALA A 2 20.80 49.62 -28.22
CA ALA A 2 20.92 48.20 -27.94
C ALA A 2 19.58 47.72 -27.41
N LEU A 3 18.96 46.72 -28.07
CA LEU A 3 17.74 46.06 -27.59
C LEU A 3 18.12 45.21 -26.35
N PRO A 4 17.29 45.26 -25.30
CA PRO A 4 17.54 44.41 -24.14
C PRO A 4 17.27 42.93 -24.54
N VAL A 5 18.26 42.09 -24.36
CA VAL A 5 18.12 40.64 -24.41
C VAL A 5 17.31 40.22 -23.17
N PRO A 6 16.22 39.47 -23.31
CA PRO A 6 15.51 38.97 -22.15
C PRO A 6 16.46 38.03 -21.38
N ALA A 7 16.77 38.39 -20.14
CA ALA A 7 17.42 37.50 -19.20
C ALA A 7 16.46 36.33 -18.91
N SER A 8 16.80 35.13 -19.38
CA SER A 8 16.11 33.95 -18.90
C SER A 8 16.42 33.82 -17.40
N ALA A 9 15.42 34.02 -16.56
CA ALA A 9 15.51 33.71 -15.15
C ALA A 9 15.92 32.24 -15.02
N GLN A 10 17.10 31.97 -14.47
CA GLN A 10 17.46 30.62 -14.09
C GLN A 10 16.44 30.18 -13.04
N TYR A 11 15.71 29.11 -13.36
CA TYR A 11 14.82 28.43 -12.43
C TYR A 11 15.67 27.78 -11.33
N PHE A 12 15.93 28.51 -10.27
CA PHE A 12 16.44 27.96 -9.03
C PHE A 12 15.29 27.38 -8.24
N GLY A 13 15.23 26.05 -8.19
CA GLY A 13 14.36 25.26 -7.32
C GLY A 13 12.86 25.48 -7.63
N ARG A 14 12.18 24.45 -8.06
CA ARG A 14 10.72 24.42 -7.95
C ARG A 14 10.43 24.27 -6.46
N ASN A 15 10.10 25.34 -5.75
CA ASN A 15 9.36 25.22 -4.52
C ASN A 15 8.06 24.51 -4.87
N LYS A 16 7.71 23.47 -4.09
CA LYS A 16 6.39 22.86 -4.20
C LYS A 16 5.35 23.96 -3.98
N VAL A 17 4.24 23.89 -4.70
CA VAL A 17 3.10 24.71 -4.39
C VAL A 17 2.59 24.22 -3.04
N GLN A 18 2.39 25.13 -2.13
CA GLN A 18 1.75 24.89 -0.85
C GLN A 18 0.38 25.53 -0.97
N TYR A 19 -0.64 24.71 -1.07
CA TYR A 19 -2.01 25.16 -1.26
C TYR A 19 -2.62 25.59 0.08
N GLU A 20 -2.20 24.94 1.17
CA GLU A 20 -2.71 25.17 2.50
C GLU A 20 -1.68 25.73 3.48
N SER A 21 -2.18 26.33 4.56
CA SER A 21 -1.39 26.86 5.66
C SER A 21 -1.73 26.12 6.95
N PHE A 22 -0.89 25.18 7.36
CA PHE A 22 -1.07 24.39 8.56
C PHE A 22 -0.71 25.15 9.84
N ASP A 23 -1.61 25.19 10.82
CA ASP A 23 -1.38 25.78 12.16
C ASP A 23 -0.64 24.78 13.07
N PHE A 24 0.63 24.53 12.75
CA PHE A 24 1.44 23.57 13.50
C PHE A 24 1.58 23.94 14.97
N ARG A 25 1.27 22.98 15.84
CA ARG A 25 1.49 22.97 17.27
C ARG A 25 2.58 21.96 17.62
N ILE A 26 3.06 22.01 18.86
CA ILE A 26 4.08 21.08 19.34
C ILE A 26 3.56 20.34 20.57
N LEU A 27 3.52 19.01 20.49
CA LEU A 27 3.33 18.09 21.60
C LEU A 27 4.71 17.58 22.05
N PRO A 28 5.26 18.05 23.19
CA PRO A 28 6.53 17.53 23.67
C PRO A 28 6.32 16.20 24.37
N THR A 29 7.16 15.22 24.03
CA THR A 29 7.29 13.94 24.75
C THR A 29 8.71 13.78 25.29
N PRO A 30 9.04 12.75 26.06
CA PRO A 30 10.39 12.54 26.55
C PRO A 30 11.47 12.46 25.47
N ARG A 31 11.10 11.97 24.26
CA ARG A 31 12.07 11.70 23.18
C ARG A 31 11.77 12.45 21.89
N PHE A 32 10.59 13.05 21.76
CA PHE A 32 10.16 13.73 20.54
C PHE A 32 9.56 15.11 20.81
N ASN A 33 9.73 16.01 19.84
CA ASN A 33 8.91 17.21 19.69
C ASN A 33 8.01 16.96 18.48
N ILE A 34 6.74 16.59 18.74
CA ILE A 34 5.78 16.21 17.71
C ILE A 34 5.10 17.46 17.19
N HIS A 35 5.34 17.78 15.92
CA HIS A 35 4.67 18.86 15.21
C HIS A 35 3.40 18.31 14.56
N TYR A 36 2.27 18.91 14.87
CA TYR A 36 0.94 18.48 14.41
C TYR A 36 0.02 19.69 14.29
N TYR A 37 -1.13 19.54 13.67
CA TYR A 37 -2.19 20.55 13.61
C TYR A 37 -3.54 19.97 14.05
N PRO A 38 -4.58 20.82 14.37
CA PRO A 38 -5.76 20.38 15.13
C PRO A 38 -6.58 19.26 14.47
N GLU A 39 -6.57 19.16 13.17
CA GLU A 39 -7.30 18.18 12.36
C GLU A 39 -6.91 16.72 12.67
N MET A 40 -5.73 16.50 13.26
CA MET A 40 -5.28 15.16 13.66
C MET A 40 -5.97 14.63 14.94
N GLY A 41 -6.70 15.47 15.66
CA GLY A 41 -7.49 15.05 16.82
C GLY A 41 -6.73 14.17 17.83
N GLU A 42 -7.32 13.02 18.15
CA GLU A 42 -6.75 12.04 19.11
C GLU A 42 -5.58 11.25 18.53
N ALA A 43 -5.48 11.12 17.19
CA ALA A 43 -4.47 10.28 16.56
C ALA A 43 -3.04 10.74 16.86
N VAL A 44 -2.83 12.04 17.12
CA VAL A 44 -1.49 12.55 17.50
C VAL A 44 -1.01 12.01 18.84
N GLU A 45 -1.92 11.81 19.82
CA GLU A 45 -1.56 11.27 21.13
C GLU A 45 -1.20 9.79 21.02
N ASP A 46 -1.94 9.03 20.20
CA ASP A 46 -1.64 7.64 19.92
C ASP A 46 -0.34 7.49 19.12
N ALA A 47 -0.10 8.33 18.13
CA ALA A 47 1.19 8.38 17.41
C ALA A 47 2.36 8.72 18.36
N ALA A 48 2.16 9.60 19.33
CA ALA A 48 3.15 9.89 20.37
C ALA A 48 3.48 8.66 21.21
N ARG A 49 2.46 7.89 21.62
CA ARG A 49 2.63 6.63 22.38
C ARG A 49 3.34 5.56 21.55
N MET A 50 3.00 5.44 20.26
CA MET A 50 3.69 4.56 19.30
C MET A 50 5.18 4.94 19.18
N GLY A 51 5.48 6.23 19.00
CA GLY A 51 6.85 6.74 18.89
C GLY A 51 7.71 6.42 20.11
N GLU A 52 7.18 6.67 21.33
CA GLU A 52 7.91 6.34 22.56
C GLU A 52 8.11 4.82 22.73
N ARG A 53 7.14 3.99 22.38
CA ARG A 53 7.26 2.52 22.40
C ARG A 53 8.34 2.03 21.41
N TRP A 54 8.36 2.55 20.18
CA TRP A 54 9.38 2.22 19.20
C TRP A 54 10.76 2.70 19.63
N TYR A 55 10.84 3.92 20.20
CA TYR A 55 12.11 4.42 20.75
C TYR A 55 12.66 3.50 21.83
N GLU A 56 11.86 3.09 22.80
CA GLU A 56 12.31 2.17 23.86
C GLU A 56 12.82 0.83 23.31
N ARG A 57 12.15 0.27 22.32
CA ARG A 57 12.58 -0.95 21.63
C ARG A 57 13.92 -0.75 20.96
N PHE A 58 14.06 0.30 20.17
CA PHE A 58 15.27 0.56 19.39
C PHE A 58 16.43 1.05 20.23
N ALA A 59 16.20 1.84 21.28
CA ALA A 59 17.26 2.24 22.21
C ALA A 59 17.92 1.02 22.87
N ARG A 60 17.14 0.02 23.25
CA ARG A 60 17.67 -1.26 23.78
C ARG A 60 18.40 -2.06 22.71
N LEU A 61 17.82 -2.22 21.52
CA LEU A 61 18.38 -3.01 20.43
C LEU A 61 19.67 -2.39 19.90
N PHE A 62 19.65 -1.10 19.63
CA PHE A 62 20.83 -0.36 19.16
C PHE A 62 21.80 -0.01 20.29
N GLN A 63 21.47 -0.24 21.57
CA GLN A 63 22.26 0.24 22.72
C GLN A 63 22.70 1.70 22.52
N HIS A 64 21.78 2.55 22.14
CA HIS A 64 21.99 3.93 21.77
C HIS A 64 20.79 4.79 22.18
N GLU A 65 21.07 5.98 22.69
CA GLU A 65 20.04 6.95 23.07
C GLU A 65 20.28 8.27 22.31
N PHE A 66 19.19 8.96 21.99
CA PHE A 66 19.27 10.29 21.42
C PHE A 66 19.75 11.27 22.50
N ALA A 67 20.67 12.17 22.12
CA ALA A 67 21.13 13.21 23.04
C ALA A 67 20.08 14.30 23.28
N GLU A 68 19.20 14.51 22.32
CA GLU A 68 18.12 15.53 22.33
C GLU A 68 16.85 14.95 21.74
N ALA A 69 15.68 15.48 22.14
CA ALA A 69 14.41 15.14 21.55
C ALA A 69 14.40 15.42 20.04
N LYS A 70 13.94 14.44 19.24
CA LYS A 70 13.91 14.57 17.77
C LYS A 70 12.60 15.20 17.31
N PRO A 71 12.66 16.05 16.26
CA PRO A 71 11.45 16.53 15.63
C PRO A 71 10.74 15.38 14.88
N LEU A 72 9.47 15.17 15.18
CA LEU A 72 8.56 14.32 14.44
C LEU A 72 7.47 15.22 13.85
N ILE A 73 7.42 15.34 12.53
CA ILE A 73 6.49 16.22 11.83
C ILE A 73 5.42 15.32 11.20
N LEU A 74 4.22 15.40 11.73
CA LEU A 74 3.07 14.64 11.27
C LEU A 74 2.18 15.50 10.37
N TYR A 75 1.63 14.88 9.35
CA TYR A 75 0.57 15.40 8.50
C TYR A 75 -0.68 14.53 8.70
N ALA A 76 -1.87 15.13 8.59
CA ALA A 76 -3.12 14.43 8.82
C ALA A 76 -3.34 13.29 7.81
N ASP A 77 -2.87 13.50 6.57
CA ASP A 77 -2.97 12.55 5.48
C ASP A 77 -1.84 12.71 4.44
N HIS A 78 -1.90 11.90 3.38
CA HIS A 78 -0.87 11.90 2.35
C HIS A 78 -0.90 13.11 1.41
N PRO A 79 -2.06 13.65 0.96
CA PRO A 79 -2.15 14.92 0.23
C PRO A 79 -1.47 16.09 0.95
N ASP A 80 -1.72 16.24 2.23
CA ASP A 80 -1.06 17.23 3.08
C ASP A 80 0.46 17.03 3.15
N PHE A 81 0.89 15.79 3.33
CA PHE A 81 2.31 15.44 3.35
C PHE A 81 3.00 15.78 2.02
N GLN A 82 2.32 15.63 0.89
CA GLN A 82 2.87 16.01 -0.41
C GLN A 82 3.20 17.50 -0.53
N GLN A 83 2.55 18.37 0.25
CA GLN A 83 2.77 19.82 0.28
C GLN A 83 4.02 20.21 1.09
N THR A 84 4.63 19.30 1.87
CA THR A 84 5.77 19.65 2.73
C THR A 84 6.94 20.25 1.93
N ASN A 85 7.47 21.38 2.41
CA ASN A 85 8.68 22.01 1.87
C ASN A 85 9.96 21.56 2.59
N THR A 86 9.87 20.62 3.53
CA THR A 86 11.05 20.07 4.22
C THR A 86 11.86 19.15 3.32
N LEU A 87 11.25 18.63 2.27
CA LEU A 87 11.87 17.78 1.25
C LEU A 87 11.89 18.48 -0.10
N SER A 88 12.98 18.33 -0.84
CA SER A 88 13.09 18.82 -2.21
C SER A 88 12.51 17.81 -3.20
N GLY A 89 11.74 18.25 -4.17
CA GLY A 89 11.13 17.42 -5.19
C GLY A 89 9.70 16.96 -4.86
N ARG A 90 9.05 16.28 -5.80
CA ARG A 90 7.72 15.71 -5.60
C ARG A 90 7.81 14.50 -4.68
N ILE A 91 6.84 14.35 -3.79
CA ILE A 91 6.62 13.15 -2.99
C ILE A 91 5.68 12.26 -3.79
N SER A 92 6.09 11.02 -4.05
CA SER A 92 5.25 10.05 -4.76
C SER A 92 4.18 9.48 -3.82
N GLU A 93 3.09 8.96 -4.38
CA GLU A 93 2.03 8.29 -3.63
C GLU A 93 2.55 7.15 -2.74
N GLY A 94 3.55 6.40 -3.22
CA GLY A 94 4.15 5.30 -2.46
C GLY A 94 5.16 5.72 -1.37
N THR A 95 5.31 7.02 -1.09
CA THR A 95 6.22 7.51 -0.03
C THR A 95 5.47 7.59 1.29
N GLY A 96 5.62 6.60 2.16
CA GLY A 96 4.95 6.58 3.47
C GLY A 96 5.51 7.57 4.49
N GLY A 97 6.81 7.87 4.41
CA GLY A 97 7.49 8.81 5.31
C GLY A 97 8.89 9.12 4.81
N VAL A 98 9.57 10.03 5.47
CA VAL A 98 10.98 10.34 5.19
C VAL A 98 11.68 10.81 6.46
N THR A 99 12.83 10.24 6.74
CA THR A 99 13.74 10.77 7.76
C THR A 99 14.84 11.61 7.11
N GLU A 100 14.81 12.92 7.36
CA GLU A 100 15.77 13.86 6.82
C GLU A 100 17.08 13.79 7.63
N SER A 101 18.17 13.43 6.95
CA SER A 101 19.44 13.08 7.60
C SER A 101 20.20 14.27 8.22
N LEU A 102 20.09 15.48 7.67
CA LEU A 102 20.88 16.63 8.15
C LEU A 102 20.42 17.13 9.52
N LYS A 103 19.13 17.25 9.71
CA LYS A 103 18.52 17.70 10.97
C LYS A 103 17.94 16.54 11.78
N ASN A 104 18.05 15.31 11.25
CA ASN A 104 17.51 14.09 11.84
C ASN A 104 16.05 14.26 12.29
N ARG A 105 15.20 14.66 11.32
CA ARG A 105 13.77 14.87 11.50
C ARG A 105 13.00 13.75 10.80
N VAL A 106 12.00 13.21 11.47
CA VAL A 106 11.02 12.31 10.87
C VAL A 106 9.84 13.13 10.35
N ILE A 107 9.42 12.90 9.13
CA ILE A 107 8.33 13.61 8.45
C ILE A 107 7.46 12.57 7.78
N MET A 108 6.19 12.46 8.17
CA MET A 108 5.29 11.44 7.64
C MET A 108 3.82 11.85 7.76
N PRO A 109 2.93 11.35 6.90
CA PRO A 109 1.50 11.43 7.13
C PRO A 109 1.06 10.38 8.16
N LEU A 110 -0.09 10.56 8.76
CA LEU A 110 -0.83 9.49 9.38
C LEU A 110 -1.35 8.56 8.27
N GLY A 111 -1.25 7.24 8.47
CA GLY A 111 -1.68 6.23 7.50
C GLY A 111 -3.19 6.06 7.48
N SER A 112 -3.67 5.21 6.56
CA SER A 112 -5.09 4.85 6.48
C SER A 112 -5.57 4.00 7.66
N SER A 113 -4.63 3.44 8.42
CA SER A 113 -4.91 2.73 9.67
C SER A 113 -3.84 3.04 10.71
N TYR A 114 -4.15 2.79 11.97
CA TYR A 114 -3.14 2.88 13.04
C TYR A 114 -2.02 1.83 12.87
N GLY A 115 -2.33 0.68 12.28
CA GLY A 115 -1.33 -0.32 11.93
C GLY A 115 -0.33 0.19 10.89
N ASP A 116 -0.81 0.90 9.87
CA ASP A 116 0.05 1.52 8.86
C ASP A 116 0.88 2.66 9.44
N THR A 117 0.25 3.52 10.25
CA THR A 117 0.94 4.61 10.97
C THR A 117 2.05 4.05 11.86
N ASP A 118 1.78 2.99 12.60
CA ASP A 118 2.74 2.33 13.49
C ASP A 118 3.91 1.72 12.72
N HIS A 119 3.64 1.04 11.62
CA HIS A 119 4.68 0.46 10.75
C HIS A 119 5.59 1.54 10.17
N VAL A 120 5.02 2.59 9.54
CA VAL A 120 5.79 3.67 8.92
C VAL A 120 6.61 4.42 9.96
N LEU A 121 6.01 4.74 11.12
CA LEU A 121 6.73 5.38 12.22
C LEU A 121 7.89 4.52 12.72
N GLY A 122 7.68 3.22 12.87
CA GLY A 122 8.74 2.27 13.22
C GLY A 122 9.88 2.27 12.19
N HIS A 123 9.55 2.24 10.90
CA HIS A 123 10.51 2.30 9.80
C HIS A 123 11.36 3.58 9.83
N GLU A 124 10.71 4.74 9.92
CA GLU A 124 11.38 6.03 9.94
C GLU A 124 12.23 6.23 11.21
N LEU A 125 11.80 5.69 12.33
CA LEU A 125 12.59 5.73 13.56
C LEU A 125 13.86 4.87 13.48
N VAL A 126 13.85 3.76 12.74
CA VAL A 126 15.12 3.03 12.46
C VAL A 126 16.10 3.95 11.74
N HIS A 127 15.64 4.70 10.72
CA HIS A 127 16.49 5.69 10.05
C HIS A 127 16.99 6.78 10.99
N ALA A 128 16.14 7.28 11.89
CA ALA A 128 16.56 8.25 12.89
C ALA A 128 17.69 7.72 13.77
N PHE A 129 17.61 6.44 14.21
CA PHE A 129 18.71 5.78 14.93
C PHE A 129 19.95 5.56 14.05
N GLN A 130 19.77 5.12 12.80
CA GLN A 130 20.87 4.96 11.85
C GLN A 130 21.65 6.27 11.66
N TYR A 131 20.94 7.38 11.47
CA TYR A 131 21.57 8.70 11.28
C TYR A 131 22.24 9.22 12.55
N ASP A 132 21.60 9.10 13.70
CA ASP A 132 22.16 9.54 14.97
C ASP A 132 23.44 8.78 15.34
N ILE A 133 23.46 7.46 15.13
CA ILE A 133 24.65 6.61 15.32
C ILE A 133 25.76 6.99 14.34
N ALA A 134 25.43 7.20 13.06
CA ALA A 134 26.41 7.58 12.06
C ALA A 134 27.06 8.94 12.37
N GLN A 135 26.28 9.91 12.83
CA GLN A 135 26.77 11.25 13.20
C GLN A 135 27.59 11.24 14.49
N SER A 136 27.18 10.47 15.50
CA SER A 136 27.79 10.50 16.83
C SER A 136 29.05 9.64 16.98
N ARG A 137 29.16 8.53 16.27
CA ARG A 137 30.19 7.51 16.53
C ARG A 137 31.19 7.24 15.42
N SER A 138 30.84 7.46 14.18
CA SER A 138 31.69 7.03 13.05
C SER A 138 32.78 8.01 12.69
N GLY A 139 32.62 9.28 13.04
CA GLY A 139 33.50 10.36 12.55
C GLY A 139 33.40 10.58 11.02
N THR A 140 32.62 9.74 10.33
CA THR A 140 32.39 9.79 8.89
C THR A 140 31.14 10.60 8.54
N GLY A 141 30.29 10.87 9.55
CA GLY A 141 29.02 11.57 9.39
C GLY A 141 28.11 10.88 8.39
N ILE A 142 27.26 11.65 7.74
CA ILE A 142 26.32 11.18 6.71
C ILE A 142 27.04 10.50 5.53
N ARG A 143 28.32 10.84 5.26
CA ARG A 143 29.08 10.17 4.19
C ARG A 143 29.27 8.68 4.42
N GLY A 144 29.45 8.24 5.66
CA GLY A 144 29.54 6.81 5.98
C GLY A 144 28.26 6.05 5.61
N LEU A 145 27.11 6.68 5.85
CA LEU A 145 25.81 6.10 5.52
C LEU A 145 25.57 6.05 4.01
N SER A 146 25.88 7.12 3.28
CA SER A 146 25.69 7.17 1.81
C SER A 146 26.57 6.16 1.04
N MET A 147 27.53 5.53 1.70
CA MET A 147 28.35 4.45 1.14
C MET A 147 27.73 3.06 1.36
N LEU A 148 26.68 2.95 2.17
CA LEU A 148 26.01 1.68 2.43
C LEU A 148 24.97 1.40 1.33
N PRO A 149 24.83 0.14 0.90
CA PRO A 149 23.81 -0.23 -0.09
C PRO A 149 22.41 -0.11 0.50
N LEU A 150 21.42 0.19 -0.35
CA LEU A 150 20.03 0.38 0.06
C LEU A 150 19.42 -0.87 0.73
N TRP A 151 19.76 -2.08 0.27
CA TRP A 151 19.28 -3.30 0.93
C TRP A 151 19.69 -3.38 2.40
N LEU A 152 20.84 -2.78 2.76
CA LEU A 152 21.31 -2.76 4.14
C LEU A 152 20.55 -1.71 4.96
N VAL A 153 20.32 -0.53 4.41
CA VAL A 153 19.72 0.61 5.12
C VAL A 153 18.20 0.46 5.18
N GLU A 154 17.57 0.37 4.01
CA GLU A 154 16.11 0.27 3.86
C GLU A 154 15.59 -1.10 4.29
N GLY A 155 16.27 -2.18 3.87
CA GLY A 155 15.90 -3.53 4.29
C GLY A 155 16.00 -3.76 5.80
N MET A 156 16.93 -3.08 6.48
CA MET A 156 17.02 -3.10 7.95
C MET A 156 15.86 -2.35 8.59
N ALA A 157 15.47 -1.20 8.03
CA ALA A 157 14.33 -0.44 8.52
C ALA A 157 13.03 -1.23 8.37
N GLU A 158 12.84 -1.85 7.22
CA GLU A 158 11.69 -2.73 6.96
C GLU A 158 11.69 -3.94 7.88
N TYR A 159 12.81 -4.65 8.03
CA TYR A 159 12.91 -5.78 8.94
C TYR A 159 12.60 -5.46 10.39
N LEU A 160 13.11 -4.34 10.90
CA LEU A 160 12.94 -3.98 12.30
C LEU A 160 11.55 -3.41 12.61
N SER A 161 10.81 -2.91 11.61
CA SER A 161 9.43 -2.43 11.74
C SER A 161 8.39 -3.52 11.51
N VAL A 162 8.49 -4.30 10.41
CA VAL A 162 7.54 -5.38 10.06
C VAL A 162 7.81 -6.66 10.85
N GLY A 163 9.09 -6.99 11.05
CA GLY A 163 9.49 -8.24 11.69
C GLY A 163 10.02 -9.29 10.69
N ARG A 164 10.02 -10.54 11.14
CA ARG A 164 10.57 -11.68 10.36
C ARG A 164 9.60 -12.23 9.33
N GLU A 165 8.31 -12.16 9.62
CA GLU A 165 7.25 -12.74 8.82
C GLU A 165 6.44 -11.60 8.16
N ASP A 166 6.50 -11.54 6.84
CA ASP A 166 5.70 -10.62 6.03
C ASP A 166 5.18 -11.36 4.79
N PRO A 167 3.86 -11.56 4.66
CA PRO A 167 3.28 -12.28 3.52
C PRO A 167 3.61 -11.65 2.16
N LEU A 168 3.75 -10.32 2.11
CA LEU A 168 4.11 -9.60 0.88
C LEU A 168 5.56 -9.88 0.48
N THR A 169 6.51 -9.79 1.39
CA THR A 169 7.91 -10.18 1.13
C THR A 169 8.01 -11.66 0.77
N ALA A 170 7.26 -12.54 1.45
CA ALA A 170 7.20 -13.97 1.14
C ALA A 170 6.74 -14.21 -0.31
N MET A 171 5.76 -13.44 -0.80
CA MET A 171 5.32 -13.50 -2.21
C MET A 171 6.47 -13.18 -3.17
N TRP A 172 7.24 -12.13 -2.91
CA TRP A 172 8.42 -11.76 -3.73
C TRP A 172 9.49 -12.85 -3.70
N MET A 173 9.72 -13.47 -2.55
CA MET A 173 10.70 -14.58 -2.43
C MET A 173 10.22 -15.83 -3.18
N ARG A 174 8.93 -16.15 -3.12
CA ARG A 174 8.33 -17.26 -3.88
C ARG A 174 8.46 -17.03 -5.40
N ASP A 175 8.15 -15.83 -5.87
CA ASP A 175 8.33 -15.48 -7.29
C ASP A 175 9.80 -15.63 -7.72
N ALA A 176 10.74 -15.10 -6.94
CA ALA A 176 12.16 -15.13 -7.26
C ALA A 176 12.74 -16.55 -7.24
N ILE A 177 12.42 -17.37 -6.23
CA ILE A 177 13.00 -18.73 -6.11
C ILE A 177 12.41 -19.68 -7.15
N ARG A 178 11.12 -19.56 -7.48
CA ARG A 178 10.47 -20.37 -8.52
C ARG A 178 11.14 -20.19 -9.90
N ARG A 179 11.67 -19.02 -10.17
CA ARG A 179 12.31 -18.64 -11.43
C ARG A 179 13.84 -18.69 -11.41
N ASP A 180 14.41 -19.19 -10.32
CA ASP A 180 15.88 -19.18 -10.08
C ASP A 180 16.49 -17.76 -10.22
N ASP A 181 15.74 -16.71 -9.82
CA ASP A 181 16.09 -15.30 -9.93
C ASP A 181 16.28 -14.62 -8.55
N LEU A 182 16.57 -15.38 -7.49
CA LEU A 182 16.91 -14.81 -6.19
C LEU A 182 18.32 -14.19 -6.26
N PRO A 183 18.47 -12.88 -5.92
CA PRO A 183 19.75 -12.18 -6.09
C PRO A 183 20.81 -12.67 -5.09
N THR A 184 22.07 -12.51 -5.47
CA THR A 184 23.16 -12.47 -4.50
C THR A 184 23.21 -11.09 -3.83
N ILE A 185 23.85 -11.01 -2.64
CA ILE A 185 24.06 -9.73 -1.93
C ILE A 185 24.79 -8.72 -2.82
N GLN A 186 25.76 -9.20 -3.63
CA GLN A 186 26.49 -8.36 -4.56
C GLN A 186 25.61 -7.79 -5.68
N GLN A 187 24.64 -8.59 -6.19
CA GLN A 187 23.69 -8.11 -7.21
C GLN A 187 22.74 -7.05 -6.63
N MET A 188 22.27 -7.21 -5.40
CA MET A 188 21.47 -6.18 -4.71
C MET A 188 22.26 -4.90 -4.45
N THR A 189 23.57 -5.02 -4.23
CA THR A 189 24.45 -3.87 -3.98
C THR A 189 24.74 -3.05 -5.24
N ASN A 190 24.94 -3.72 -6.38
CA ASN A 190 25.43 -3.09 -7.61
C ASN A 190 24.33 -2.72 -8.61
N GLY A 191 23.09 -3.12 -8.37
CA GLY A 191 22.00 -2.96 -9.32
C GLY A 191 20.74 -2.35 -8.70
N VAL A 192 19.90 -1.77 -9.57
CA VAL A 192 18.56 -1.25 -9.21
C VAL A 192 17.46 -2.26 -9.53
N ARG A 193 17.81 -3.43 -10.08
CA ARG A 193 16.86 -4.45 -10.53
C ARG A 193 16.05 -5.06 -9.39
N PHE A 194 16.67 -5.21 -8.23
CA PHE A 194 16.05 -5.87 -7.08
C PHE A 194 15.62 -4.84 -6.05
N PHE A 195 14.34 -4.85 -5.72
CA PHE A 195 13.75 -3.86 -4.83
C PHE A 195 14.31 -4.00 -3.40
N PRO A 196 15.04 -2.99 -2.91
CA PRO A 196 15.88 -3.14 -1.71
C PRO A 196 15.08 -3.37 -0.43
N TYR A 197 13.85 -2.91 -0.35
CA TYR A 197 12.97 -3.09 0.80
C TYR A 197 12.64 -4.57 0.98
N ARG A 198 12.08 -5.23 -0.03
CA ARG A 198 11.63 -6.63 0.05
C ARG A 198 12.77 -7.63 0.13
N PHE A 199 13.74 -7.53 -0.79
CA PHE A 199 14.91 -8.43 -0.77
C PHE A 199 15.82 -8.16 0.43
N GLY A 200 15.94 -6.89 0.87
CA GLY A 200 16.69 -6.52 2.06
C GLY A 200 16.04 -7.03 3.34
N GLN A 201 14.70 -6.86 3.48
CA GLN A 201 13.96 -7.39 4.63
C GLN A 201 14.12 -8.92 4.72
N ALA A 202 13.96 -9.65 3.62
CA ALA A 202 14.13 -11.10 3.59
C ALA A 202 15.54 -11.56 3.98
N LEU A 203 16.59 -10.86 3.51
CA LEU A 203 17.96 -11.15 3.90
C LEU A 203 18.19 -10.86 5.39
N TRP A 204 17.67 -9.75 5.92
CA TRP A 204 17.78 -9.43 7.34
C TRP A 204 16.96 -10.36 8.21
N ALA A 205 15.78 -10.81 7.75
CA ALA A 205 14.99 -11.84 8.43
C ALA A 205 15.76 -13.16 8.55
N TYR A 206 16.47 -13.56 7.49
CA TYR A 206 17.37 -14.72 7.53
C TYR A 206 18.54 -14.52 8.51
N ILE A 207 19.22 -13.36 8.46
CA ILE A 207 20.34 -13.06 9.36
C ILE A 207 19.87 -13.01 10.81
N GLY A 208 18.79 -12.28 11.10
CA GLY A 208 18.22 -12.17 12.45
C GLY A 208 17.71 -13.51 12.98
N GLY A 209 17.11 -14.34 12.11
CA GLY A 209 16.67 -15.69 12.47
C GLY A 209 17.80 -16.63 12.83
N ARG A 210 18.92 -16.58 12.09
CA ARG A 210 20.06 -17.49 12.25
C ARG A 210 21.10 -17.01 13.27
N TYR A 211 21.35 -15.71 13.35
CA TYR A 211 22.45 -15.13 14.15
C TYR A 211 21.97 -14.20 15.26
N GLY A 212 20.67 -13.90 15.32
CA GLY A 212 20.07 -12.99 16.29
C GLY A 212 20.03 -11.54 15.81
N ASP A 213 19.12 -10.75 16.39
CA ASP A 213 18.91 -9.34 16.01
C ASP A 213 20.11 -8.44 16.40
N ASP A 214 20.88 -8.83 17.42
CA ASP A 214 22.13 -8.14 17.76
C ASP A 214 23.14 -8.17 16.60
N ALA A 215 23.20 -9.26 15.82
CA ALA A 215 24.06 -9.36 14.66
C ALA A 215 23.67 -8.37 13.56
N VAL A 216 22.38 -8.07 13.39
CA VAL A 216 21.87 -7.06 12.45
C VAL A 216 22.45 -5.68 12.79
N VAL A 217 22.33 -5.29 14.05
CA VAL A 217 22.86 -4.01 14.54
C VAL A 217 24.37 -3.95 14.50
N ASP A 218 25.06 -5.03 14.82
CA ASP A 218 26.53 -5.10 14.81
C ASP A 218 27.09 -4.99 13.38
N ILE A 219 26.43 -5.62 12.39
CA ILE A 219 26.78 -5.47 10.97
C ILE A 219 26.65 -4.00 10.57
N TYR A 220 25.50 -3.36 10.86
CA TYR A 220 25.29 -1.95 10.54
C TYR A 220 26.40 -1.05 11.12
N ARG A 221 26.67 -1.16 12.43
CA ARG A 221 27.70 -0.35 13.11
C ARG A 221 29.10 -0.53 12.56
N ARG A 222 29.45 -1.76 12.18
CA ARG A 222 30.76 -2.05 11.58
C ARG A 222 30.80 -1.56 10.15
N ALA A 223 29.71 -1.71 9.39
CA ALA A 223 29.63 -1.30 8.00
C ALA A 223 29.87 0.22 7.82
N LEU A 224 29.45 1.05 8.77
CA LEU A 224 29.76 2.49 8.78
C LEU A 224 31.27 2.79 8.78
N ARG A 225 32.13 1.87 9.27
CA ARG A 225 33.57 2.08 9.43
C ARG A 225 34.41 1.36 8.39
N VAL A 226 34.02 0.13 8.06
CA VAL A 226 34.85 -0.75 7.23
C VAL A 226 34.16 -1.18 5.93
N GLY A 227 32.92 -0.71 5.70
CA GLY A 227 32.07 -1.16 4.61
C GLY A 227 31.31 -2.46 4.95
N TRP A 228 30.28 -2.75 4.17
CA TRP A 228 29.31 -3.81 4.45
C TRP A 228 29.91 -5.23 4.36
N GLU A 229 30.76 -5.52 3.37
CA GLU A 229 31.31 -6.84 3.16
C GLU A 229 32.32 -7.27 4.26
N PRO A 230 33.30 -6.46 4.65
CA PRO A 230 34.13 -6.74 5.82
C PRO A 230 33.31 -6.82 7.13
N ALA A 231 32.22 -6.05 7.27
CA ALA A 231 31.35 -6.11 8.44
C ALA A 231 30.67 -7.48 8.56
N ILE A 232 30.07 -8.01 7.47
CA ILE A 232 29.51 -9.37 7.41
C ILE A 232 30.56 -10.40 7.87
N ARG A 233 31.76 -10.36 7.31
CA ARG A 233 32.83 -11.31 7.65
C ARG A 233 33.24 -11.25 9.12
N GLN A 234 33.30 -10.04 9.69
CA GLN A 234 33.70 -9.85 11.09
C GLN A 234 32.63 -10.26 12.09
N VAL A 235 31.35 -10.07 11.76
CA VAL A 235 30.24 -10.36 12.67
C VAL A 235 29.78 -11.81 12.52
N LEU A 236 29.58 -12.27 11.28
CA LEU A 236 29.00 -13.58 11.02
C LEU A 236 30.05 -14.69 10.80
N GLY A 237 31.33 -14.31 10.59
CA GLY A 237 32.40 -15.27 10.31
C GLY A 237 32.31 -15.95 8.94
N THR A 238 31.52 -15.39 8.01
CA THR A 238 31.29 -15.91 6.65
C THR A 238 31.50 -14.84 5.59
N THR A 239 31.62 -15.23 4.33
CA THR A 239 31.70 -14.30 3.19
C THR A 239 30.31 -13.93 2.68
N SER A 240 30.19 -12.82 1.93
CA SER A 240 28.94 -12.43 1.27
C SER A 240 28.47 -13.47 0.25
N ASP A 241 29.40 -14.15 -0.43
CA ASP A 241 29.07 -15.21 -1.40
C ASP A 241 28.48 -16.43 -0.69
N SER A 242 29.14 -16.91 0.39
CA SER A 242 28.62 -18.02 1.18
C SER A 242 27.28 -17.68 1.82
N LEU A 243 27.14 -16.45 2.37
CA LEU A 243 25.89 -15.98 2.94
C LEU A 243 24.77 -15.92 1.89
N SER A 244 25.08 -15.51 0.66
CA SER A 244 24.11 -15.51 -0.45
C SER A 244 23.64 -16.93 -0.80
N THR A 245 24.56 -17.92 -0.81
CA THR A 245 24.23 -19.32 -1.06
C THR A 245 23.36 -19.87 0.08
N ASP A 246 23.78 -19.71 1.34
CA ASP A 246 23.04 -20.16 2.50
C ASP A 246 21.61 -19.56 2.57
N TRP A 247 21.48 -18.26 2.23
CA TRP A 247 20.19 -17.60 2.17
C TRP A 247 19.29 -18.14 1.05
N ARG A 248 19.85 -18.35 -0.17
CA ARG A 248 19.12 -18.96 -1.29
C ARG A 248 18.61 -20.36 -0.92
N ASP A 249 19.47 -21.17 -0.32
CA ASP A 249 19.11 -22.53 0.09
C ASP A 249 17.99 -22.49 1.14
N ALA A 250 18.08 -21.59 2.12
CA ALA A 250 17.03 -21.43 3.14
C ALA A 250 15.69 -20.97 2.54
N ILE A 251 15.69 -20.04 1.58
CA ILE A 251 14.47 -19.62 0.86
C ILE A 251 13.89 -20.76 0.03
N ALA A 252 14.75 -21.56 -0.62
CA ALA A 252 14.31 -22.73 -1.39
C ALA A 252 13.71 -23.81 -0.48
N ASP A 253 14.38 -24.13 0.63
CA ASP A 253 13.93 -25.13 1.61
C ASP A 253 12.59 -24.75 2.24
N GLU A 254 12.36 -23.46 2.48
CA GLU A 254 11.10 -22.93 3.04
C GLU A 254 9.97 -22.95 2.01
N TYR A 255 10.16 -22.31 0.86
CA TYR A 255 9.04 -22.00 -0.03
C TYR A 255 8.77 -23.05 -1.11
N LEU A 256 9.76 -23.79 -1.64
CA LEU A 256 9.49 -24.78 -2.68
C LEU A 256 8.52 -25.89 -2.22
N PRO A 257 8.63 -26.44 -0.99
CA PRO A 257 7.64 -27.39 -0.51
C PRO A 257 6.23 -26.80 -0.34
N LEU A 258 6.13 -25.52 0.12
CA LEU A 258 4.85 -24.85 0.31
C LEU A 258 4.14 -24.54 -1.01
N MET A 259 4.90 -24.32 -2.09
CA MET A 259 4.37 -24.12 -3.44
C MET A 259 4.00 -25.43 -4.14
N ALA A 260 4.41 -26.59 -3.64
CA ALA A 260 4.10 -27.87 -4.27
C ALA A 260 2.59 -28.11 -4.36
N GLY A 261 2.09 -28.33 -5.59
CA GLY A 261 0.67 -28.53 -5.88
C GLY A 261 -0.18 -27.26 -5.86
N ARG A 262 0.46 -26.06 -5.86
CA ARG A 262 -0.21 -24.80 -6.14
C ARG A 262 -0.17 -24.51 -7.64
N GLN A 263 -1.12 -23.73 -8.11
CA GLN A 263 -1.36 -23.45 -9.51
C GLN A 263 -0.53 -22.27 -10.01
N ALA A 264 -0.14 -22.30 -11.27
CA ALA A 264 0.30 -21.10 -11.98
C ALA A 264 -0.92 -20.23 -12.31
N PRO A 265 -0.76 -18.90 -12.43
CA PRO A 265 -1.90 -18.01 -12.69
C PRO A 265 -2.72 -18.39 -13.93
N GLY A 266 -2.05 -18.79 -15.02
CA GLY A 266 -2.70 -19.23 -16.26
C GLY A 266 -3.42 -20.58 -16.19
N GLU A 267 -3.27 -21.33 -15.10
CA GLU A 267 -4.05 -22.55 -14.82
C GLU A 267 -5.38 -22.25 -14.11
N VAL A 268 -5.51 -21.03 -13.56
CA VAL A 268 -6.68 -20.56 -12.82
C VAL A 268 -7.55 -19.66 -13.66
N GLY A 269 -6.96 -18.72 -14.41
CA GLY A 269 -7.67 -17.74 -15.22
C GLY A 269 -6.94 -17.43 -16.52
N ALA A 270 -7.65 -16.81 -17.45
CA ALA A 270 -7.06 -16.34 -18.71
C ALA A 270 -6.25 -15.05 -18.46
N LEU A 271 -5.00 -15.00 -18.97
CA LEU A 271 -4.20 -13.78 -18.96
C LEU A 271 -4.89 -12.69 -19.78
N LEU A 272 -5.18 -11.56 -19.13
CA LEU A 272 -5.88 -10.44 -19.79
C LEU A 272 -4.95 -9.27 -20.07
N LEU A 273 -4.22 -8.77 -19.07
CA LEU A 273 -3.36 -7.61 -19.20
C LEU A 273 -1.95 -7.91 -18.66
N ALA A 274 -0.99 -7.80 -19.56
CA ALA A 274 0.44 -7.98 -19.34
C ALA A 274 1.22 -7.32 -20.49
N PRO A 275 2.54 -7.15 -20.42
CA PRO A 275 3.32 -6.60 -21.52
C PRO A 275 3.11 -7.32 -22.85
N GLU A 276 3.00 -8.65 -22.84
CA GLU A 276 2.76 -9.48 -24.03
C GLU A 276 1.37 -9.30 -24.64
N THR A 277 0.38 -8.81 -23.87
CA THR A 277 -0.95 -8.42 -24.41
C THR A 277 -1.02 -6.96 -24.83
N GLY A 278 0.08 -6.21 -24.69
CA GLY A 278 0.21 -4.82 -25.12
C GLY A 278 -0.11 -3.78 -24.07
N SER A 279 -0.22 -4.17 -22.79
CA SER A 279 -0.29 -3.25 -21.65
C SER A 279 1.12 -2.99 -21.06
N GLY A 280 1.23 -2.30 -19.91
CA GLY A 280 2.49 -2.04 -19.23
C GLY A 280 2.97 -3.21 -18.36
N GLU A 281 4.13 -3.06 -17.70
CA GLU A 281 4.66 -4.00 -16.69
C GLU A 281 3.89 -3.89 -15.35
N GLN A 282 3.30 -2.73 -15.10
CA GLN A 282 2.47 -2.43 -13.93
C GLN A 282 1.02 -2.25 -14.40
N ASN A 283 0.18 -3.24 -14.14
CA ASN A 283 -1.25 -3.17 -14.40
C ASN A 283 -1.97 -3.34 -13.06
N VAL A 284 -2.60 -2.27 -12.58
CA VAL A 284 -3.07 -2.18 -11.19
C VAL A 284 -4.53 -1.72 -11.14
N SER A 285 -5.16 -1.98 -9.99
CA SER A 285 -6.51 -1.52 -9.66
C SER A 285 -7.55 -1.83 -10.76
N PRO A 286 -7.71 -3.11 -11.16
CA PRO A 286 -8.70 -3.46 -12.17
C PRO A 286 -10.11 -3.22 -11.63
N SER A 287 -10.98 -2.65 -12.48
CA SER A 287 -12.41 -2.52 -12.25
C SER A 287 -13.15 -2.95 -13.51
N VAL A 288 -13.94 -4.02 -13.40
CA VAL A 288 -14.70 -4.58 -14.52
C VAL A 288 -16.06 -3.90 -14.62
N SER A 289 -16.52 -3.59 -15.85
CA SER A 289 -17.84 -3.01 -16.07
C SER A 289 -18.96 -3.98 -15.62
N PRO A 290 -20.14 -3.47 -15.19
CA PRO A 290 -21.24 -4.32 -14.71
C PRO A 290 -21.62 -5.44 -15.67
N ASP A 291 -21.63 -5.17 -16.96
CA ASP A 291 -21.94 -6.14 -18.04
C ASP A 291 -20.76 -7.09 -18.40
N GLY A 292 -19.59 -6.92 -17.76
CA GLY A 292 -18.41 -7.73 -17.96
C GLY A 292 -17.67 -7.52 -19.28
N ARG A 293 -17.96 -6.44 -20.04
CA ARG A 293 -17.38 -6.19 -21.38
C ARG A 293 -16.07 -5.45 -21.37
N TYR A 294 -15.91 -4.55 -20.41
CA TYR A 294 -14.74 -3.68 -20.31
C TYR A 294 -14.05 -3.82 -18.96
N VAL A 295 -12.77 -3.49 -18.94
CA VAL A 295 -11.99 -3.31 -17.70
C VAL A 295 -11.36 -1.93 -17.72
N ALA A 296 -11.57 -1.16 -16.66
CA ALA A 296 -10.79 0.02 -16.35
C ALA A 296 -9.58 -0.41 -15.51
N PHE A 297 -8.42 0.11 -15.79
CA PHE A 297 -7.19 -0.21 -15.05
C PHE A 297 -6.16 0.90 -15.19
N LEU A 298 -5.28 1.00 -14.21
CA LEU A 298 -4.17 1.93 -14.20
C LEU A 298 -2.90 1.23 -14.68
N SER A 299 -2.14 1.87 -15.57
CA SER A 299 -0.95 1.27 -16.16
C SER A 299 0.12 2.31 -16.53
N GLU A 300 1.39 1.90 -16.41
CA GLU A 300 2.55 2.66 -16.90
C GLU A 300 2.88 2.39 -18.38
N LYS A 301 1.92 1.86 -19.15
CA LYS A 301 2.10 1.55 -20.58
C LYS A 301 2.74 2.69 -21.38
N ASP A 302 2.33 3.92 -21.11
CA ASP A 302 2.91 5.11 -21.72
C ASP A 302 4.00 5.66 -20.81
N LEU A 303 5.25 5.37 -21.12
CA LEU A 303 6.45 5.71 -20.37
C LEU A 303 6.36 7.02 -19.55
N PHE A 304 6.71 6.93 -18.26
CA PHE A 304 6.80 8.03 -17.27
C PHE A 304 5.51 8.47 -16.59
N SER A 305 4.38 7.81 -16.78
CA SER A 305 3.14 8.07 -16.05
C SER A 305 2.32 6.80 -15.83
N ILE A 306 1.57 6.79 -14.74
CA ILE A 306 0.45 5.86 -14.56
C ILE A 306 -0.79 6.57 -15.10
N ASP A 307 -1.41 5.99 -16.12
CA ASP A 307 -2.60 6.52 -16.77
C ASP A 307 -3.76 5.54 -16.64
N LEU A 308 -5.00 6.04 -16.73
CA LEU A 308 -6.21 5.24 -16.70
C LEU A 308 -6.59 4.79 -18.11
N PHE A 309 -6.71 3.49 -18.31
CA PHE A 309 -7.05 2.85 -19.58
C PHE A 309 -8.35 2.04 -19.48
N ILE A 310 -9.00 1.87 -20.62
CA ILE A 310 -10.10 0.92 -20.83
C ILE A 310 -9.64 -0.14 -21.83
N ALA A 311 -9.85 -1.41 -21.50
CA ALA A 311 -9.64 -2.54 -22.40
C ALA A 311 -10.89 -3.42 -22.50
N ASP A 312 -10.98 -4.20 -23.58
CA ASP A 312 -11.97 -5.27 -23.72
C ASP A 312 -11.66 -6.38 -22.69
N ALA A 313 -12.62 -6.68 -21.82
CA ALA A 313 -12.41 -7.62 -20.70
C ALA A 313 -12.28 -9.09 -21.12
N ARG A 314 -12.49 -9.41 -22.38
CA ARG A 314 -12.35 -10.76 -22.94
C ARG A 314 -11.02 -10.95 -23.67
N THR A 315 -10.51 -9.91 -24.32
CA THR A 315 -9.33 -10.00 -25.19
C THR A 315 -8.09 -9.29 -24.63
N GLY A 316 -8.27 -8.38 -23.66
CA GLY A 316 -7.22 -7.50 -23.17
C GLY A 316 -6.83 -6.38 -24.16
N GLU A 317 -7.50 -6.28 -25.32
CA GLU A 317 -7.22 -5.22 -26.29
C GLU A 317 -7.57 -3.85 -25.68
N ILE A 318 -6.61 -2.95 -25.66
CA ILE A 318 -6.81 -1.59 -25.13
C ILE A 318 -7.68 -0.81 -26.11
N VAL A 319 -8.88 -0.46 -25.65
CA VAL A 319 -9.86 0.31 -26.43
C VAL A 319 -9.47 1.79 -26.46
N ARG A 320 -9.07 2.34 -25.32
CA ARG A 320 -8.64 3.74 -25.19
C ARG A 320 -7.85 4.02 -23.91
N LYS A 321 -7.14 5.13 -23.93
CA LYS A 321 -6.71 5.85 -22.71
C LYS A 321 -7.86 6.76 -22.30
N LEU A 322 -8.35 6.59 -21.07
CA LEU A 322 -9.47 7.38 -20.56
C LEU A 322 -8.97 8.69 -19.96
N VAL A 323 -7.94 8.61 -19.11
CA VAL A 323 -7.35 9.77 -18.41
C VAL A 323 -5.83 9.68 -18.45
N SER A 324 -5.17 10.83 -18.59
CA SER A 324 -3.71 10.94 -18.58
C SER A 324 -3.21 11.81 -17.44
N ALA A 325 -2.48 11.23 -16.51
CA ALA A 325 -1.97 11.91 -15.32
C ALA A 325 -1.03 13.10 -15.63
N ASN A 326 -0.28 13.05 -16.75
CA ASN A 326 0.70 14.09 -17.08
C ASN A 326 0.16 15.24 -17.92
N SER A 327 -0.97 15.08 -18.58
CA SER A 327 -1.50 16.05 -19.54
C SER A 327 -2.84 16.66 -19.16
N ASP A 328 -3.48 16.15 -18.14
CA ASP A 328 -4.72 16.70 -17.64
C ASP A 328 -4.44 17.95 -16.77
N PRO A 329 -4.97 19.13 -17.11
CA PRO A 329 -4.76 20.33 -16.31
C PRO A 329 -5.61 20.36 -15.02
N HIS A 330 -6.40 19.34 -14.77
CA HIS A 330 -7.41 19.31 -13.74
C HIS A 330 -6.96 18.65 -12.45
N PHE A 331 -5.84 17.90 -12.45
CA PHE A 331 -5.32 17.26 -11.25
C PHE A 331 -3.80 17.08 -11.30
N ASP A 332 -3.20 16.89 -10.13
CA ASP A 332 -1.76 16.74 -9.95
C ASP A 332 -1.30 15.28 -10.09
N ALA A 333 -2.13 14.32 -9.64
CA ALA A 333 -1.84 12.89 -9.70
C ALA A 333 -3.12 12.04 -9.65
N LEU A 334 -3.05 10.83 -10.24
CA LEU A 334 -4.03 9.76 -10.04
C LEU A 334 -3.65 8.95 -8.80
N ARG A 335 -4.65 8.58 -7.99
CA ARG A 335 -4.47 7.64 -6.88
C ARG A 335 -4.58 6.22 -7.43
N PHE A 336 -3.53 5.40 -7.28
CA PHE A 336 -3.46 4.07 -7.90
C PHE A 336 -2.94 2.96 -6.98
N ILE A 337 -2.32 3.31 -5.86
CA ILE A 337 -1.73 2.30 -4.97
C ILE A 337 -2.81 1.65 -4.10
N ASP A 338 -3.61 2.46 -3.41
CA ASP A 338 -4.58 1.99 -2.42
C ASP A 338 -6.03 2.17 -2.88
N SER A 339 -6.25 2.62 -4.12
CA SER A 339 -7.57 2.91 -4.66
C SER A 339 -7.76 2.28 -6.03
N ALA A 340 -8.94 1.70 -6.24
CA ALA A 340 -9.51 1.43 -7.56
C ALA A 340 -10.64 2.43 -7.80
N GLY A 341 -10.99 2.65 -9.05
CA GLY A 341 -12.23 3.35 -9.38
C GLY A 341 -13.37 2.35 -9.61
N ASP A 342 -14.56 2.87 -9.90
CA ASP A 342 -15.74 2.05 -10.12
C ASP A 342 -16.65 2.58 -11.23
N TRP A 343 -17.38 1.68 -11.87
CA TRP A 343 -18.33 1.98 -12.94
C TRP A 343 -19.69 2.36 -12.37
N SER A 344 -20.35 3.34 -13.01
CA SER A 344 -21.78 3.53 -12.75
C SER A 344 -22.57 2.30 -13.20
N PRO A 345 -23.76 2.03 -12.58
CA PRO A 345 -24.55 0.82 -12.90
C PRO A 345 -24.97 0.70 -14.38
N ASP A 346 -25.09 1.83 -15.08
CA ASP A 346 -25.36 1.87 -16.52
C ASP A 346 -24.11 1.63 -17.39
N GLY A 347 -22.93 1.58 -16.78
CA GLY A 347 -21.65 1.41 -17.48
C GLY A 347 -21.20 2.63 -18.31
N GLU A 348 -21.88 3.78 -18.21
CA GLU A 348 -21.59 4.96 -19.03
C GLU A 348 -20.56 5.89 -18.37
N ARG A 349 -20.41 5.84 -17.04
CA ARG A 349 -19.50 6.69 -16.26
C ARG A 349 -18.54 5.86 -15.42
N PHE A 350 -17.43 6.48 -15.06
CA PHE A 350 -16.43 5.88 -14.17
C PHE A 350 -16.01 6.91 -13.13
N VAL A 351 -16.03 6.53 -11.83
CA VAL A 351 -15.54 7.34 -10.72
C VAL A 351 -14.16 6.88 -10.30
N PHE A 352 -13.26 7.82 -10.03
CA PHE A 352 -11.91 7.56 -9.55
C PHE A 352 -11.42 8.70 -8.66
N VAL A 353 -10.34 8.47 -7.93
CA VAL A 353 -9.75 9.45 -7.02
C VAL A 353 -8.53 10.11 -7.66
N VAL A 354 -8.43 11.41 -7.49
CA VAL A 354 -7.28 12.22 -7.91
C VAL A 354 -6.77 13.05 -6.73
N THR A 355 -5.52 13.48 -6.82
CA THR A 355 -5.01 14.57 -5.98
C THR A 355 -5.01 15.83 -6.81
N ALA A 356 -5.68 16.87 -6.35
CA ALA A 356 -5.77 18.17 -7.00
C ALA A 356 -5.65 19.29 -5.97
N GLU A 357 -4.84 20.30 -6.26
CA GLU A 357 -4.63 21.47 -5.41
C GLU A 357 -4.32 21.18 -3.92
N GLY A 358 -3.72 20.01 -3.65
CA GLY A 358 -3.33 19.59 -2.29
C GLY A 358 -4.32 18.68 -1.57
N ASP A 359 -5.51 18.42 -2.16
CA ASP A 359 -6.57 17.60 -1.61
C ASP A 359 -6.86 16.35 -2.45
N SER A 360 -7.61 15.42 -1.87
CA SER A 360 -8.21 14.30 -2.59
C SER A 360 -9.59 14.69 -3.12
N GLU A 361 -9.82 14.45 -4.42
CA GLU A 361 -11.11 14.71 -5.07
C GLU A 361 -11.64 13.43 -5.74
N LEU A 362 -12.96 13.24 -5.76
CA LEU A 362 -13.61 12.29 -6.64
C LEU A 362 -13.79 12.94 -8.02
N SER A 363 -13.40 12.23 -9.07
CA SER A 363 -13.63 12.64 -10.45
C SER A 363 -14.54 11.64 -11.15
N ILE A 364 -15.56 12.11 -11.84
CA ILE A 364 -16.46 11.30 -12.67
C ILE A 364 -16.19 11.61 -14.13
N VAL A 365 -15.86 10.57 -14.90
CA VAL A 365 -15.58 10.68 -16.32
C VAL A 365 -16.61 9.89 -17.14
N GLU A 366 -17.04 10.45 -18.28
CA GLU A 366 -17.84 9.73 -19.27
C GLU A 366 -16.93 8.78 -20.07
N VAL A 367 -17.27 7.50 -20.07
CA VAL A 367 -16.41 6.46 -20.66
C VAL A 367 -16.32 6.56 -22.17
N GLU A 368 -17.40 6.98 -22.87
CA GLU A 368 -17.41 7.07 -24.32
C GLU A 368 -16.61 8.28 -24.85
N SER A 369 -16.71 9.44 -24.23
CA SER A 369 -15.99 10.65 -24.66
C SER A 369 -14.60 10.77 -24.02
N GLY A 370 -14.44 10.33 -22.76
CA GLY A 370 -13.29 10.61 -21.91
C GLY A 370 -13.33 11.99 -21.26
N ASP A 371 -14.47 12.67 -21.32
CA ASP A 371 -14.63 14.00 -20.71
C ASP A 371 -14.94 13.86 -19.21
N ILE A 372 -14.20 14.61 -18.39
CA ILE A 372 -14.52 14.71 -16.95
C ILE A 372 -15.80 15.52 -16.83
N GLN A 373 -16.84 14.87 -16.33
CA GLN A 373 -18.17 15.48 -16.16
C GLN A 373 -18.33 16.18 -14.83
N GLU A 374 -17.74 15.65 -13.78
CA GLU A 374 -17.89 16.17 -12.44
C GLU A 374 -16.60 16.00 -11.64
N LYS A 375 -16.32 16.99 -10.80
CA LYS A 375 -15.29 16.99 -9.79
C LYS A 375 -15.93 17.29 -8.46
N ILE A 376 -15.70 16.44 -7.50
CA ILE A 376 -16.35 16.49 -6.21
C ILE A 376 -15.26 16.68 -5.17
N ASP A 377 -15.20 17.91 -4.68
CA ASP A 377 -14.43 18.29 -3.51
C ASP A 377 -15.24 17.95 -2.25
N LEU A 378 -14.62 17.30 -1.28
CA LEU A 378 -15.26 16.81 -0.06
C LEU A 378 -14.59 17.45 1.17
N PRO A 379 -14.91 18.72 1.49
CA PRO A 379 -14.28 19.42 2.60
C PRO A 379 -14.43 18.69 3.92
N GLY A 380 -13.31 18.51 4.64
CA GLY A 380 -13.27 17.79 5.92
C GLY A 380 -13.05 16.29 5.80
N VAL A 381 -12.99 15.76 4.56
CA VAL A 381 -12.52 14.40 4.30
C VAL A 381 -11.16 14.51 3.62
N GLY A 382 -10.09 14.18 4.30
CA GLY A 382 -8.72 14.33 3.81
C GLY A 382 -8.40 13.38 2.64
N SER A 383 -7.78 12.24 2.91
CA SER A 383 -7.46 11.28 1.85
C SER A 383 -8.63 10.34 1.54
N ILE A 384 -9.06 10.32 0.29
CA ILE A 384 -10.16 9.47 -0.20
C ILE A 384 -9.59 8.24 -0.93
N THR A 385 -10.21 7.06 -0.75
CA THR A 385 -9.84 5.83 -1.47
C THR A 385 -11.05 4.96 -1.77
N SER A 386 -10.92 4.11 -2.80
CA SER A 386 -11.84 3.04 -3.16
C SER A 386 -13.31 3.47 -3.29
N PRO A 387 -13.62 4.46 -4.16
CA PRO A 387 -15.00 4.84 -4.43
C PRO A 387 -15.75 3.70 -5.12
N THR A 388 -17.04 3.53 -4.79
CA THR A 388 -17.92 2.52 -5.38
C THR A 388 -19.35 3.06 -5.54
N TRP A 389 -19.96 2.83 -6.71
CA TRP A 389 -21.32 3.24 -7.01
C TRP A 389 -22.36 2.35 -6.35
N SER A 390 -23.43 2.95 -5.83
CA SER A 390 -24.62 2.19 -5.43
C SER A 390 -25.35 1.63 -6.66
N PRO A 391 -26.04 0.47 -6.53
CA PRO A 391 -26.74 -0.17 -7.65
C PRO A 391 -27.85 0.69 -8.29
N ASP A 392 -28.39 1.67 -7.57
CA ASP A 392 -29.38 2.63 -8.09
C ASP A 392 -28.75 3.87 -8.73
N GLY A 393 -27.41 3.99 -8.69
CA GLY A 393 -26.64 5.12 -9.26
C GLY A 393 -26.81 6.45 -8.53
N ARG A 394 -27.37 6.42 -7.31
CA ARG A 394 -27.57 7.64 -6.51
C ARG A 394 -26.37 7.97 -5.62
N TRP A 395 -25.74 6.96 -5.03
CA TRP A 395 -24.68 7.14 -4.04
C TRP A 395 -23.32 6.68 -4.56
N ILE A 396 -22.27 7.36 -4.13
CA ILE A 396 -20.90 6.87 -4.22
C ILE A 396 -20.42 6.67 -2.78
N ALA A 397 -20.15 5.41 -2.39
CA ALA A 397 -19.50 5.12 -1.12
C ALA A 397 -17.98 5.11 -1.31
N PHE A 398 -17.24 5.51 -0.29
CA PHE A 398 -15.77 5.56 -0.33
C PHE A 398 -15.20 5.49 1.09
N SER A 399 -13.91 5.19 1.21
CA SER A 399 -13.17 5.35 2.46
C SER A 399 -12.57 6.74 2.51
N GLY A 400 -12.85 7.47 3.58
CA GLY A 400 -12.30 8.81 3.84
C GLY A 400 -11.43 8.80 5.09
N ASN A 401 -10.24 9.39 5.02
CA ASN A 401 -9.34 9.53 6.16
C ASN A 401 -9.45 10.95 6.73
N GLU A 402 -9.86 11.07 7.98
CA GLU A 402 -9.86 12.32 8.71
C GLU A 402 -8.87 12.24 9.87
N GLY A 403 -7.76 12.97 9.76
CA GLY A 403 -6.76 13.06 10.82
C GLY A 403 -6.10 11.73 11.22
N GLY A 404 -6.01 10.76 10.29
CA GLY A 404 -5.41 9.44 10.53
C GLY A 404 -6.39 8.35 10.97
N ILE A 405 -7.70 8.63 10.93
CA ILE A 405 -8.79 7.68 11.15
C ILE A 405 -9.57 7.54 9.84
N SER A 406 -9.80 6.32 9.40
CA SER A 406 -10.50 6.05 8.14
C SER A 406 -11.87 5.46 8.40
N ASP A 407 -12.89 6.11 7.88
CA ASP A 407 -14.29 5.71 7.96
C ASP A 407 -14.92 5.57 6.57
N ILE A 408 -16.09 4.92 6.52
CA ILE A 408 -16.90 4.82 5.31
C ILE A 408 -17.82 6.04 5.23
N TYR A 409 -17.80 6.68 4.08
CA TYR A 409 -18.66 7.80 3.70
C TYR A 409 -19.49 7.46 2.48
N MET A 410 -20.59 8.18 2.29
CA MET A 410 -21.42 8.16 1.08
C MET A 410 -21.69 9.57 0.60
N TYR A 411 -21.54 9.80 -0.70
CA TYR A 411 -21.88 11.04 -1.38
C TYR A 411 -23.13 10.85 -2.24
N ASP A 412 -24.14 11.71 -2.05
CA ASP A 412 -25.37 11.75 -2.89
C ASP A 412 -25.08 12.55 -4.17
N VAL A 413 -25.01 11.86 -5.30
CA VAL A 413 -24.69 12.47 -6.61
C VAL A 413 -25.76 13.46 -7.07
N GLN A 414 -26.99 13.38 -6.56
CA GLN A 414 -28.09 14.27 -6.97
C GLN A 414 -28.20 15.51 -6.09
N GLU A 415 -28.05 15.35 -4.78
CA GLU A 415 -28.24 16.43 -3.80
C GLU A 415 -26.90 17.09 -3.39
N GLY A 416 -25.76 16.40 -3.58
CA GLY A 416 -24.45 16.88 -3.17
C GLY A 416 -24.16 16.71 -1.66
N ASP A 417 -24.97 15.95 -0.95
CA ASP A 417 -24.83 15.72 0.48
C ASP A 417 -23.82 14.61 0.78
N ILE A 418 -23.04 14.77 1.87
CA ILE A 418 -22.14 13.73 2.39
C ILE A 418 -22.74 13.14 3.65
N VAL A 419 -22.64 11.82 3.78
CA VAL A 419 -23.08 11.06 4.94
C VAL A 419 -21.95 10.16 5.43
N GLN A 420 -21.49 10.35 6.66
CA GLN A 420 -20.57 9.44 7.32
C GLN A 420 -21.34 8.19 7.77
N VAL A 421 -20.87 7.01 7.39
CA VAL A 421 -21.52 5.71 7.63
C VAL A 421 -20.99 5.05 8.88
N THR A 422 -19.67 5.06 9.06
CA THR A 422 -18.97 4.63 10.29
C THR A 422 -18.29 5.82 10.93
N ASP A 423 -18.11 5.80 12.27
CA ASP A 423 -17.53 6.92 13.04
C ASP A 423 -16.90 6.34 14.32
N ASP A 424 -15.70 5.78 14.18
CA ASP A 424 -14.94 5.24 15.32
C ASP A 424 -13.42 5.13 15.02
N LYS A 425 -12.65 4.56 15.94
CA LYS A 425 -11.17 4.47 15.80
C LYS A 425 -10.69 3.36 14.86
N TYR A 426 -11.56 2.47 14.44
CA TYR A 426 -11.16 1.40 13.55
C TYR A 426 -11.02 1.93 12.12
N ALA A 427 -10.07 1.38 11.40
CA ALA A 427 -9.87 1.73 10.00
C ALA A 427 -10.86 0.95 9.12
N ASP A 428 -11.83 1.64 8.53
CA ASP A 428 -12.84 1.08 7.65
C ASP A 428 -12.52 1.45 6.20
N LEU A 429 -12.18 0.44 5.40
CA LEU A 429 -11.59 0.60 4.07
C LEU A 429 -12.30 -0.26 3.02
N GLN A 430 -12.17 0.14 1.74
CA GLN A 430 -12.58 -0.65 0.58
C GLN A 430 -14.06 -1.07 0.61
N PRO A 431 -15.01 -0.12 0.67
CA PRO A 431 -16.42 -0.43 0.63
C PRO A 431 -16.84 -1.08 -0.70
N ALA A 432 -17.86 -1.96 -0.63
CA ALA A 432 -18.52 -2.55 -1.79
C ALA A 432 -20.02 -2.71 -1.50
N TRP A 433 -20.87 -2.29 -2.44
CA TRP A 433 -22.32 -2.36 -2.29
C TRP A 433 -22.87 -3.78 -2.49
N SER A 434 -23.84 -4.16 -1.67
CA SER A 434 -24.69 -5.29 -1.99
C SER A 434 -25.60 -4.96 -3.18
N PRO A 435 -25.97 -5.95 -4.03
CA PRO A 435 -26.82 -5.70 -5.21
C PRO A 435 -28.19 -5.10 -4.90
N ASP A 436 -28.68 -5.24 -3.67
CA ASP A 436 -29.95 -4.64 -3.23
C ASP A 436 -29.79 -3.22 -2.64
N GLY A 437 -28.57 -2.70 -2.57
CA GLY A 437 -28.24 -1.35 -2.09
C GLY A 437 -28.43 -1.12 -0.59
N ARG A 438 -28.55 -2.19 0.22
CA ARG A 438 -28.86 -2.06 1.66
C ARG A 438 -27.65 -2.26 2.57
N THR A 439 -26.63 -2.93 2.08
CA THR A 439 -25.47 -3.30 2.86
C THR A 439 -24.20 -2.86 2.13
N LEU A 440 -23.26 -2.31 2.87
CA LEU A 440 -21.87 -2.18 2.43
C LEU A 440 -21.04 -3.26 3.10
N ALA A 441 -20.32 -4.04 2.30
CA ALA A 441 -19.20 -4.85 2.78
C ALA A 441 -17.95 -3.97 2.77
N PHE A 442 -17.08 -4.12 3.73
CA PHE A 442 -15.84 -3.36 3.83
C PHE A 442 -14.78 -4.12 4.63
N THR A 443 -13.57 -3.62 4.57
CA THR A 443 -12.42 -4.13 5.30
C THR A 443 -12.22 -3.30 6.56
N SER A 444 -12.07 -3.94 7.73
CA SER A 444 -11.88 -3.23 9.00
C SER A 444 -10.91 -3.95 9.93
N ASP A 445 -10.08 -3.21 10.66
CA ASP A 445 -9.22 -3.75 11.70
C ASP A 445 -9.94 -3.95 13.05
N ARG A 446 -11.28 -3.80 13.06
CA ARG A 446 -12.10 -4.06 14.26
C ARG A 446 -12.17 -5.54 14.59
N GLY A 447 -12.19 -5.85 15.86
CA GLY A 447 -12.32 -7.21 16.35
C GLY A 447 -11.43 -7.50 17.57
N PRO A 448 -11.30 -8.78 17.95
CA PRO A 448 -10.61 -9.18 19.18
C PRO A 448 -9.08 -9.00 19.14
N TYR A 449 -8.51 -8.74 17.95
CA TYR A 449 -7.07 -8.65 17.73
C TYR A 449 -6.54 -7.21 17.81
N THR A 450 -7.42 -6.20 17.82
CA THR A 450 -7.06 -4.79 17.97
C THR A 450 -7.30 -4.31 19.40
N ASP A 451 -6.29 -3.68 19.99
CA ASP A 451 -6.32 -3.10 21.35
C ASP A 451 -5.56 -1.75 21.32
N PHE A 452 -6.29 -0.66 21.17
CA PHE A 452 -5.72 0.69 21.11
C PHE A 452 -5.04 1.12 22.42
N GLU A 453 -5.45 0.58 23.56
CA GLU A 453 -4.78 0.87 24.84
C GLU A 453 -3.37 0.28 24.87
N LYS A 454 -3.19 -0.91 24.29
CA LYS A 454 -1.90 -1.59 24.22
C LYS A 454 -1.12 -1.30 22.95
N LEU A 455 -1.70 -0.54 22.00
CA LEU A 455 -1.16 -0.28 20.66
C LEU A 455 -0.87 -1.60 19.92
N VAL A 456 -1.83 -2.50 19.95
CA VAL A 456 -1.83 -3.74 19.15
C VAL A 456 -2.88 -3.57 18.08
N PHE A 457 -2.50 -3.78 16.84
CA PHE A 457 -3.36 -3.61 15.67
C PHE A 457 -3.50 -4.95 14.96
N GLY A 458 -4.72 -5.48 14.96
CA GLY A 458 -5.08 -6.73 14.28
C GLY A 458 -5.05 -6.59 12.77
N LYS A 459 -5.05 -7.72 12.09
CA LYS A 459 -5.18 -7.74 10.63
C LYS A 459 -6.62 -7.39 10.23
N PRO A 460 -6.80 -6.74 9.05
CA PRO A 460 -8.11 -6.37 8.57
C PRO A 460 -9.05 -7.56 8.43
N GLN A 461 -10.29 -7.40 8.86
CA GLN A 461 -11.35 -8.39 8.85
C GLN A 461 -12.47 -7.97 7.90
N LEU A 462 -13.24 -8.94 7.40
CA LEU A 462 -14.41 -8.69 6.58
C LEU A 462 -15.56 -8.17 7.46
N SER A 463 -16.05 -6.97 7.16
CA SER A 463 -17.11 -6.30 7.91
C SER A 463 -18.27 -5.90 7.00
N PHE A 464 -19.44 -5.72 7.59
CA PHE A 464 -20.67 -5.31 6.91
C PHE A 464 -21.37 -4.23 7.73
N VAL A 465 -21.94 -3.23 7.07
CA VAL A 465 -22.81 -2.23 7.68
C VAL A 465 -24.14 -2.15 6.93
N ASP A 466 -25.24 -2.17 7.65
CA ASP A 466 -26.56 -1.83 7.12
C ASP A 466 -26.65 -0.32 6.94
N VAL A 467 -26.93 0.13 5.73
CA VAL A 467 -26.87 1.56 5.36
C VAL A 467 -27.91 2.40 6.08
N ASP A 468 -29.08 1.84 6.39
CA ASP A 468 -30.16 2.55 7.06
C ASP A 468 -29.98 2.59 8.58
N THR A 469 -29.63 1.45 9.18
CA THR A 469 -29.55 1.30 10.65
C THR A 469 -28.18 1.62 11.23
N ARG A 470 -27.13 1.63 10.41
CA ARG A 470 -25.72 1.80 10.81
C ARG A 470 -25.19 0.68 11.71
N GLU A 471 -25.87 -0.46 11.74
CA GLU A 471 -25.41 -1.62 12.50
C GLU A 471 -24.24 -2.29 11.78
N VAL A 472 -23.10 -2.38 12.47
CA VAL A 472 -21.86 -3.00 11.94
C VAL A 472 -21.75 -4.43 12.46
N ARG A 473 -21.43 -5.36 11.55
CA ARG A 473 -21.12 -6.76 11.85
C ARG A 473 -19.76 -7.12 11.25
N THR A 474 -18.83 -7.61 12.07
CA THR A 474 -17.51 -8.12 11.63
C THR A 474 -17.47 -9.64 11.74
N LEU A 475 -16.88 -10.30 10.75
CA LEU A 475 -16.70 -11.75 10.74
C LEU A 475 -15.30 -12.09 11.28
N ASP A 476 -15.21 -12.99 12.25
CA ASP A 476 -13.95 -13.59 12.69
C ASP A 476 -13.71 -14.89 11.90
N LEU A 477 -13.10 -14.75 10.72
CA LEU A 477 -12.73 -15.86 9.85
C LEU A 477 -11.23 -16.12 9.98
N PHE A 478 -10.85 -17.36 10.28
CA PHE A 478 -9.44 -17.81 10.31
C PHE A 478 -8.51 -17.13 11.33
N GLY A 479 -9.04 -16.33 12.27
CA GLY A 479 -8.25 -15.63 13.27
C GLY A 479 -7.58 -14.35 12.76
N ASP A 480 -6.41 -13.97 13.32
CA ASP A 480 -5.71 -12.72 12.98
C ASP A 480 -4.95 -12.83 11.65
N VAL A 481 -5.70 -12.93 10.55
CA VAL A 481 -5.20 -12.94 9.17
C VAL A 481 -5.96 -11.94 8.33
N LYS A 482 -5.35 -11.49 7.25
CA LYS A 482 -5.87 -10.42 6.40
C LYS A 482 -7.09 -10.87 5.58
N HIS A 483 -8.18 -10.07 5.63
CA HIS A 483 -9.34 -10.17 4.73
C HIS A 483 -9.61 -8.79 4.13
N ILE A 484 -9.39 -8.64 2.82
CA ILE A 484 -9.49 -7.35 2.13
C ILE A 484 -10.26 -7.45 0.83
N ASN A 485 -10.60 -6.29 0.29
CA ASN A 485 -11.20 -6.09 -1.02
C ASN A 485 -12.46 -6.95 -1.22
N PRO A 486 -13.48 -6.80 -0.34
CA PRO A 486 -14.74 -7.50 -0.51
C PRO A 486 -15.45 -7.09 -1.80
N GLN A 487 -16.07 -8.07 -2.48
CA GLN A 487 -16.86 -7.86 -3.70
C GLN A 487 -18.08 -8.80 -3.67
N PHE A 488 -19.29 -8.27 -3.76
CA PHE A 488 -20.47 -9.11 -3.79
C PHE A 488 -20.57 -9.93 -5.08
N ALA A 489 -21.09 -11.14 -4.95
CA ALA A 489 -21.58 -11.88 -6.12
C ALA A 489 -22.86 -11.23 -6.66
N PRO A 490 -23.16 -11.35 -7.99
CA PRO A 490 -24.33 -10.70 -8.60
C PRO A 490 -25.69 -11.03 -7.95
N ASP A 491 -25.81 -12.21 -7.37
CA ASP A 491 -27.04 -12.65 -6.70
C ASP A 491 -27.17 -12.18 -5.24
N GLY A 492 -26.15 -11.48 -4.70
CA GLY A 492 -26.11 -10.97 -3.34
C GLY A 492 -26.04 -12.05 -2.24
N ARG A 493 -25.85 -13.33 -2.59
CA ARG A 493 -25.83 -14.44 -1.63
C ARG A 493 -24.48 -14.75 -1.06
N SER A 494 -23.43 -14.23 -1.68
CA SER A 494 -22.05 -14.42 -1.25
C SER A 494 -21.22 -13.19 -1.52
N VAL A 495 -20.04 -13.13 -0.88
CA VAL A 495 -19.03 -12.11 -1.08
C VAL A 495 -17.68 -12.78 -1.35
N TYR A 496 -16.98 -12.30 -2.36
CA TYR A 496 -15.59 -12.64 -2.63
C TYR A 496 -14.66 -11.69 -1.87
N PHE A 497 -13.54 -12.19 -1.42
CA PHE A 497 -12.53 -11.39 -0.73
C PHE A 497 -11.14 -12.03 -0.88
N VAL A 498 -10.09 -11.27 -0.63
CA VAL A 498 -8.71 -11.76 -0.63
C VAL A 498 -8.29 -12.03 0.81
N SER A 499 -7.74 -13.22 1.06
CA SER A 499 -7.18 -13.60 2.37
C SER A 499 -5.83 -14.28 2.23
N ASP A 500 -4.96 -14.09 3.23
CA ASP A 500 -3.65 -14.75 3.34
C ASP A 500 -3.60 -15.82 4.45
N GLN A 501 -4.72 -16.49 4.68
CA GLN A 501 -4.97 -17.45 5.76
C GLN A 501 -3.86 -18.49 5.96
N ASP A 502 -3.20 -18.95 4.91
CA ASP A 502 -2.10 -19.92 4.98
C ASP A 502 -0.73 -19.34 4.53
N GLY A 503 -0.58 -18.00 4.61
CA GLY A 503 0.61 -17.27 4.16
C GLY A 503 0.65 -17.00 2.66
N PHE A 504 -0.41 -17.38 1.92
CA PHE A 504 -0.60 -17.07 0.51
C PHE A 504 -1.90 -16.29 0.32
N SER A 505 -1.82 -15.15 -0.32
CA SER A 505 -3.02 -14.37 -0.65
C SER A 505 -3.77 -15.06 -1.79
N ASP A 506 -5.00 -15.51 -1.52
CA ASP A 506 -5.89 -16.14 -2.49
C ASP A 506 -7.29 -15.55 -2.42
N ILE A 507 -8.12 -15.81 -3.44
CA ILE A 507 -9.52 -15.42 -3.46
C ILE A 507 -10.33 -16.45 -2.68
N TYR A 508 -11.19 -15.95 -1.80
CA TYR A 508 -12.14 -16.73 -1.03
C TYR A 508 -13.55 -16.22 -1.30
N GLN A 509 -14.56 -17.08 -1.08
CA GLN A 509 -15.97 -16.76 -1.15
C GLN A 509 -16.62 -17.13 0.18
N TYR A 510 -17.34 -16.18 0.78
CA TYR A 510 -18.20 -16.40 1.95
C TYR A 510 -19.66 -16.41 1.53
N THR A 511 -20.40 -17.47 1.87
CA THR A 511 -21.83 -17.63 1.56
C THR A 511 -22.66 -17.35 2.80
N PHE A 512 -23.57 -16.36 2.74
CA PHE A 512 -24.36 -15.91 3.90
C PHE A 512 -25.32 -16.96 4.46
N ALA A 513 -25.93 -17.79 3.61
CA ALA A 513 -27.00 -18.69 4.02
C ALA A 513 -26.55 -19.82 4.95
N ASN A 514 -25.32 -20.29 4.81
CA ASN A 514 -24.77 -21.42 5.57
C ASN A 514 -23.44 -21.09 6.25
N GLU A 515 -22.99 -19.83 6.14
CA GLU A 515 -21.72 -19.33 6.68
C GLU A 515 -20.49 -20.12 6.19
N GLU A 516 -20.60 -20.72 4.99
CA GLU A 516 -19.53 -21.52 4.38
C GLU A 516 -18.49 -20.61 3.72
N VAL A 517 -17.21 -20.92 3.96
CA VAL A 517 -16.10 -20.30 3.24
C VAL A 517 -15.50 -21.30 2.27
N ARG A 518 -15.32 -20.87 1.03
CA ARG A 518 -14.66 -21.65 -0.03
C ARG A 518 -13.45 -20.89 -0.55
N ARG A 519 -12.37 -21.60 -0.79
CA ARG A 519 -11.17 -21.07 -1.45
C ARG A 519 -11.34 -21.22 -2.96
N ILE A 520 -11.24 -20.13 -3.71
CA ILE A 520 -11.44 -20.10 -5.17
C ILE A 520 -10.12 -20.28 -5.90
N THR A 521 -9.03 -19.66 -5.44
CA THR A 521 -7.70 -19.79 -6.06
C THR A 521 -6.71 -20.46 -5.11
N ARG A 522 -5.66 -21.07 -5.68
CA ARG A 522 -4.55 -21.64 -4.92
C ARG A 522 -3.23 -21.36 -5.65
N LEU A 523 -2.87 -20.07 -5.73
CA LEU A 523 -1.76 -19.61 -6.53
C LEU A 523 -0.39 -19.80 -5.82
N ALA A 524 0.65 -20.05 -6.61
CA ALA A 524 2.00 -20.21 -6.09
C ALA A 524 2.61 -18.90 -5.57
N THR A 525 2.28 -17.78 -6.18
CA THR A 525 2.69 -16.44 -5.71
C THR A 525 1.59 -15.78 -4.89
N GLY A 526 0.35 -15.77 -5.37
CA GLY A 526 -0.82 -15.24 -4.71
C GLY A 526 -1.45 -14.05 -5.44
N VAL A 527 -2.68 -13.73 -5.06
CA VAL A 527 -3.42 -12.53 -5.50
C VAL A 527 -2.96 -11.34 -4.66
N SER A 528 -2.51 -10.25 -5.29
CA SER A 528 -1.96 -9.12 -4.54
C SER A 528 -2.03 -7.80 -5.29
N GLY A 529 -2.14 -6.72 -4.52
CA GLY A 529 -1.83 -5.36 -4.94
C GLY A 529 -0.36 -4.98 -4.79
N ILE A 530 -0.02 -3.70 -5.00
CA ILE A 530 1.35 -3.19 -4.83
C ILE A 530 1.77 -3.30 -3.36
N PRO A 531 1.15 -2.61 -2.39
CA PRO A 531 1.18 -3.03 -0.99
C PRO A 531 0.14 -4.11 -0.71
N GLY A 532 0.29 -4.74 0.44
CA GLY A 532 -0.57 -5.87 0.84
C GLY A 532 -2.05 -5.52 1.02
N MET A 533 -2.38 -4.24 1.11
CA MET A 533 -3.75 -3.71 1.26
C MET A 533 -4.38 -3.22 -0.04
N SER A 534 -3.63 -3.05 -1.14
CA SER A 534 -4.21 -2.57 -2.40
C SER A 534 -5.32 -3.48 -2.92
N PRO A 535 -6.39 -2.94 -3.53
CA PRO A 535 -7.39 -3.72 -4.24
C PRO A 535 -6.76 -4.62 -5.30
N ALA A 536 -7.16 -5.88 -5.34
CA ALA A 536 -6.56 -6.88 -6.22
C ALA A 536 -7.59 -7.71 -6.99
N ILE A 537 -8.87 -7.60 -6.67
CA ILE A 537 -9.98 -8.27 -7.38
C ILE A 537 -11.08 -7.26 -7.73
N SER A 538 -11.81 -7.58 -8.79
CA SER A 538 -13.05 -6.91 -9.18
C SER A 538 -14.03 -7.92 -9.75
N VAL A 539 -15.31 -7.83 -9.38
CA VAL A 539 -16.37 -8.73 -9.82
C VAL A 539 -17.40 -7.96 -10.64
N ALA A 540 -17.71 -8.42 -11.84
CA ALA A 540 -18.76 -7.80 -12.66
C ALA A 540 -20.13 -7.99 -12.02
N GLU A 541 -20.82 -6.90 -11.70
CA GLU A 541 -22.07 -6.91 -10.94
C GLU A 541 -23.21 -7.67 -11.61
N GLU A 542 -23.26 -7.68 -12.95
CA GLU A 542 -24.27 -8.41 -13.72
C GLU A 542 -23.73 -9.74 -14.27
N ALA A 543 -22.51 -9.71 -14.84
CA ALA A 543 -21.95 -10.85 -15.55
C ALA A 543 -21.25 -11.86 -14.62
N GLY A 544 -20.77 -11.43 -13.45
CA GLY A 544 -20.16 -12.28 -12.42
C GLY A 544 -18.78 -12.83 -12.73
N ASN A 545 -18.12 -12.39 -13.80
CA ASN A 545 -16.73 -12.72 -14.03
C ASN A 545 -15.82 -11.95 -13.05
N ILE A 546 -14.73 -12.59 -12.62
CA ILE A 546 -13.80 -12.06 -11.64
C ILE A 546 -12.50 -11.69 -12.35
N LEU A 547 -12.08 -10.45 -12.21
CA LEU A 547 -10.71 -10.04 -12.54
C LEU A 547 -9.86 -10.12 -11.28
N PHE A 548 -8.64 -10.60 -11.42
CA PHE A 548 -7.71 -10.65 -10.30
C PHE A 548 -6.29 -10.35 -10.74
N ARG A 549 -5.56 -9.71 -9.85
CA ARG A 549 -4.18 -9.31 -10.09
C ARG A 549 -3.21 -10.26 -9.40
N VAL A 550 -2.13 -10.57 -10.10
CA VAL A 550 -1.07 -11.46 -9.62
C VAL A 550 0.29 -10.79 -9.84
N PHE A 551 1.15 -10.91 -8.84
CA PHE A 551 2.57 -10.61 -8.98
C PHE A 551 3.29 -11.81 -9.56
N ASP A 552 3.77 -11.69 -10.78
CA ASP A 552 4.50 -12.72 -11.51
C ASP A 552 5.61 -12.08 -12.34
N GLU A 553 6.78 -12.69 -12.36
CA GLU A 553 7.97 -12.18 -13.07
C GLU A 553 8.36 -10.74 -12.67
N ARG A 554 8.14 -10.37 -11.41
CA ARG A 554 8.34 -9.02 -10.86
C ARG A 554 7.46 -7.94 -11.49
N GLN A 555 6.38 -8.35 -12.13
CA GLN A 555 5.38 -7.50 -12.79
C GLN A 555 4.00 -7.77 -12.21
N PHE A 556 3.07 -6.87 -12.45
CA PHE A 556 1.69 -7.07 -12.06
C PHE A 556 0.83 -7.33 -13.29
N HIS A 557 0.31 -8.54 -13.36
CA HIS A 557 -0.56 -9.01 -14.44
C HIS A 557 -2.00 -9.14 -13.96
N ILE A 558 -2.96 -8.89 -14.86
CA ILE A 558 -4.38 -9.08 -14.59
C ILE A 558 -4.88 -10.30 -15.36
N TYR A 559 -5.56 -11.18 -14.64
CA TYR A 559 -6.20 -12.39 -15.16
C TYR A 559 -7.72 -12.28 -15.03
N SER A 560 -8.44 -13.04 -15.86
CA SER A 560 -9.89 -13.13 -15.84
C SER A 560 -10.34 -14.57 -15.56
N LEU A 561 -11.27 -14.73 -14.62
CA LEU A 561 -11.94 -15.98 -14.29
C LEU A 561 -13.41 -15.86 -14.63
N ALA A 562 -13.95 -16.77 -15.42
CA ALA A 562 -15.36 -16.73 -15.81
C ALA A 562 -16.29 -17.08 -14.61
N ALA A 563 -17.48 -16.49 -14.56
CA ALA A 563 -18.43 -16.61 -13.45
C ALA A 563 -18.72 -18.07 -13.02
N GLY A 564 -18.90 -18.99 -13.99
CA GLY A 564 -19.17 -20.41 -13.68
C GLY A 564 -17.93 -21.21 -13.25
N GLU A 565 -16.73 -20.71 -13.49
CA GLU A 565 -15.47 -21.37 -13.11
C GLU A 565 -15.14 -21.15 -11.64
N ALA A 566 -15.46 -19.97 -11.09
CA ALA A 566 -15.29 -19.68 -9.67
C ALA A 566 -16.09 -20.66 -8.78
N ASP A 567 -17.29 -21.01 -9.18
CA ASP A 567 -18.15 -21.97 -8.46
C ASP A 567 -17.64 -23.42 -8.58
N ALA A 568 -17.02 -23.77 -9.69
CA ALA A 568 -16.51 -25.12 -9.95
C ALA A 568 -15.18 -25.42 -9.24
N GLU A 569 -14.30 -24.42 -9.11
CA GLU A 569 -12.96 -24.52 -8.55
C GLU A 569 -12.94 -24.43 -7.01
N GLY A 570 -13.98 -23.84 -6.39
CA GLY A 570 -14.02 -23.57 -4.96
C GLY A 570 -13.99 -24.83 -4.08
N VAL A 571 -13.03 -24.88 -3.15
CA VAL A 571 -12.90 -25.94 -2.14
C VAL A 571 -13.31 -25.39 -0.77
N ALA A 572 -14.23 -26.09 -0.07
CA ALA A 572 -14.61 -25.71 1.31
C ALA A 572 -13.38 -25.74 2.23
N VAL A 573 -13.27 -24.75 3.12
CA VAL A 573 -12.12 -24.56 4.02
C VAL A 573 -12.55 -24.77 5.48
#